data_2e547fbf51a058d56f8e1acca62d1a21
#
_entry.id   2e547fbf51a058d56f8e1acca62d1a21
#
_cell.length_a   1.000
_cell.length_b   1.000
_cell.length_c   1.000
_cell.angle_alpha   90.00
_cell.angle_beta   90.00
_cell.angle_gamma   90.00
#
_symmetry.space_group_name_H-M   'P 1'
#
loop_
_entity.id
_entity.type
_entity.pdbx_description
1 polymer ?
#
loop_
_entity_poly.entity_id
_entity_poly.type
_entity_poly.pdbx_seq_one_letter_code
_entity_poly.pdbx_strand_id
1 'polypeptide(L)'
;TDLNKTANPYNDDQVVQWFNATYAILTKSNSCNIRAYGGTLMLSGVEGEDGASSDAYTKEQNRKMLSSSWGVTDRASADAVLERLLESGGATGSAWDYSRAMSNLGFYYLAGYYTMDEAMNRSLEVAKTIQSTYHSWDEFISSYLAGYNAWAGREAEGRESIYKGLK
;
A
#
# COMPACT_ATOMS: atom_id res chain seq x y z
N THR A 1 13.82 17.74 -0.19
CA THR A 1 13.45 18.17 1.13
C THR A 1 12.15 18.95 1.17
N ASP A 2 12.02 20.12 0.56
CA ASP A 2 10.74 20.85 0.56
C ASP A 2 9.76 20.39 -0.52
N LEU A 3 10.27 19.87 -1.63
CA LEU A 3 9.46 19.22 -2.68
C LEU A 3 8.70 17.98 -2.15
N ASN A 4 9.30 17.21 -1.24
CA ASN A 4 8.62 16.08 -0.60
C ASN A 4 7.49 16.52 0.33
N LYS A 5 7.59 17.67 0.98
CA LYS A 5 6.53 18.19 1.85
C LYS A 5 5.33 18.71 1.05
N THR A 6 5.57 19.30 -0.12
CA THR A 6 4.51 19.84 -0.98
C THR A 6 3.79 18.71 -1.73
N ALA A 7 4.52 17.66 -2.11
CA ALA A 7 3.97 16.51 -2.83
C ALA A 7 3.29 15.47 -1.89
N ASN A 8 3.52 15.54 -0.59
CA ASN A 8 2.95 14.60 0.37
C ASN A 8 2.59 15.30 1.69
N PRO A 9 1.38 15.85 1.80
CA PRO A 9 0.92 16.56 3.00
C PRO A 9 0.86 15.69 4.26
N TYR A 10 0.92 14.36 4.11
CA TYR A 10 0.85 13.40 5.22
C TYR A 10 2.22 12.85 5.64
N ASN A 11 3.30 13.43 5.13
CA ASN A 11 4.66 12.94 5.39
C ASN A 11 5.04 12.92 6.89
N ASP A 12 4.47 13.81 7.67
CA ASP A 12 4.71 13.94 9.11
C ASP A 12 3.56 13.36 9.97
N ASP A 13 2.49 12.83 9.35
CA ASP A 13 1.38 12.20 10.06
C ASP A 13 1.76 10.79 10.49
N GLN A 14 1.88 10.58 11.81
CA GLN A 14 2.29 9.30 12.37
C GLN A 14 1.32 8.16 12.06
N VAL A 15 0.02 8.43 11.99
CA VAL A 15 -0.99 7.41 11.66
C VAL A 15 -0.83 6.97 10.21
N VAL A 16 -0.68 7.92 9.30
CA VAL A 16 -0.44 7.61 7.87
C VAL A 16 0.89 6.88 7.69
N GLN A 17 1.94 7.28 8.41
CA GLN A 17 3.23 6.58 8.35
C GLN A 17 3.12 5.16 8.90
N TRP A 18 2.29 4.92 9.92
CA TRP A 18 2.02 3.57 10.38
C TRP A 18 1.29 2.75 9.31
N PHE A 19 0.30 3.32 8.60
CA PHE A 19 -0.34 2.64 7.47
C PHE A 19 0.68 2.29 6.38
N ASN A 20 1.53 3.25 6.01
CA ASN A 20 2.56 3.04 4.99
C ASN A 20 3.54 1.93 5.38
N ALA A 21 3.85 1.78 6.66
CA ALA A 21 4.73 0.73 7.15
C ALA A 21 4.19 -0.69 6.88
N THR A 22 2.87 -0.87 6.88
CA THR A 22 2.24 -2.19 6.62
C THR A 22 2.50 -2.74 5.22
N TYR A 23 2.87 -1.89 4.27
CA TYR A 23 3.21 -2.29 2.90
C TYR A 23 4.54 -1.70 2.39
N ALA A 24 5.39 -1.26 3.30
CA ALA A 24 6.66 -0.62 2.96
C ALA A 24 7.58 -1.52 2.12
N ILE A 25 7.56 -2.83 2.33
CA ILE A 25 8.36 -3.79 1.56
C ILE A 25 7.93 -3.74 0.08
N LEU A 26 6.64 -3.77 -0.21
CA LEU A 26 6.12 -3.65 -1.57
C LEU A 26 6.51 -2.31 -2.18
N THR A 27 6.29 -1.23 -1.46
CA THR A 27 6.61 0.13 -1.90
C THR A 27 8.09 0.27 -2.25
N LYS A 28 8.96 -0.24 -1.39
CA LYS A 28 10.41 -0.21 -1.60
C LYS A 28 10.84 -1.10 -2.77
N SER A 29 10.26 -2.29 -2.91
CA SER A 29 10.57 -3.19 -4.03
C SER A 29 10.17 -2.60 -5.38
N ASN A 30 9.17 -1.73 -5.41
CA ASN A 30 8.73 -1.00 -6.59
C ASN A 30 9.45 0.33 -6.80
N SER A 31 10.47 0.63 -6.00
CA SER A 31 11.21 1.91 -6.05
C SER A 31 10.33 3.14 -5.82
N CYS A 32 9.26 2.97 -5.05
CA CYS A 32 8.33 4.05 -4.70
C CYS A 32 8.69 4.70 -3.36
N ASN A 33 8.13 5.87 -3.11
CA ASN A 33 8.36 6.60 -1.87
C ASN A 33 7.57 5.96 -0.72
N ILE A 34 8.26 5.36 0.25
CA ILE A 34 7.64 4.70 1.41
C ILE A 34 6.92 5.67 2.36
N ARG A 35 7.17 6.96 2.27
CA ARG A 35 6.52 7.98 3.10
C ARG A 35 5.25 8.55 2.47
N ALA A 36 5.08 8.38 1.16
CA ALA A 36 3.87 8.79 0.46
C ALA A 36 2.76 7.76 0.64
N TYR A 37 1.57 8.22 0.97
CA TYR A 37 0.42 7.32 1.05
C TYR A 37 0.12 6.71 -0.32
N GLY A 38 0.06 5.38 -0.38
CA GLY A 38 -0.05 4.62 -1.62
C GLY A 38 1.27 4.47 -2.39
N GLY A 39 2.38 5.01 -1.87
CA GLY A 39 3.70 4.84 -2.47
C GLY A 39 3.84 5.46 -3.85
N THR A 40 3.46 6.73 -4.03
CA THR A 40 3.60 7.41 -5.31
C THR A 40 4.99 7.22 -5.92
N LEU A 41 5.02 6.90 -7.22
CA LEU A 41 6.26 6.77 -7.96
C LEU A 41 7.06 8.07 -7.87
N MET A 42 8.29 7.97 -7.38
CA MET A 42 9.27 9.04 -7.55
C MET A 42 9.75 9.04 -9.01
N LEU A 43 8.92 9.52 -9.91
CA LEU A 43 9.33 9.76 -11.29
C LEU A 43 10.19 11.02 -11.31
N SER A 44 11.50 10.83 -11.07
CA SER A 44 12.46 11.89 -11.38
C SER A 44 12.32 12.23 -12.86
N GLY A 45 11.87 13.43 -13.17
CA GLY A 45 11.80 13.98 -14.53
C GLY A 45 10.42 14.02 -15.18
N VAL A 46 9.35 13.59 -14.52
CA VAL A 46 7.97 13.83 -14.96
C VAL A 46 7.26 14.79 -14.00
N GLU A 47 8.00 15.71 -13.44
CA GLU A 47 7.42 16.89 -12.84
C GLU A 47 6.88 17.74 -13.98
N GLY A 48 5.62 17.52 -14.32
CA GLY A 48 4.89 18.49 -15.12
C GLY A 48 4.99 19.84 -14.42
N GLU A 49 5.23 20.90 -15.15
CA GLU A 49 5.37 22.26 -14.65
C GLU A 49 4.12 22.76 -13.92
N ASP A 50 3.04 22.00 -13.93
CA ASP A 50 1.84 22.22 -13.11
C ASP A 50 1.45 20.95 -12.35
N GLY A 51 1.07 21.06 -11.07
CA GLY A 51 0.67 19.96 -10.21
C GLY A 51 -0.55 19.17 -10.71
N ALA A 52 -1.36 19.74 -11.60
CA ALA A 52 -2.55 19.11 -12.15
C ALA A 52 -2.22 17.99 -13.15
N SER A 53 -1.14 18.10 -13.92
CA SER A 53 -0.73 17.07 -14.88
C SER A 53 -0.10 15.85 -14.19
N SER A 54 0.60 16.04 -13.07
CA SER A 54 1.17 14.94 -12.29
C SER A 54 0.10 14.13 -11.57
N ASP A 55 -0.94 14.78 -11.03
CA ASP A 55 -2.06 14.10 -10.36
C ASP A 55 -2.88 13.27 -11.36
N ALA A 56 -3.19 13.83 -12.54
CA ALA A 56 -3.90 13.13 -13.60
C ALA A 56 -3.10 11.92 -14.11
N TYR A 57 -1.79 12.05 -14.26
CA TYR A 57 -0.92 10.95 -14.67
C TYR A 57 -0.87 9.85 -13.60
N THR A 58 -0.70 10.20 -12.34
CA THR A 58 -0.68 9.26 -11.22
C THR A 58 -2.01 8.49 -11.12
N LYS A 59 -3.13 9.18 -11.26
CA LYS A 59 -4.47 8.59 -11.27
C LYS A 59 -4.62 7.56 -12.39
N GLU A 60 -4.23 7.90 -13.62
CA GLU A 60 -4.32 7.01 -14.77
C GLU A 60 -3.41 5.78 -14.62
N GLN A 61 -2.17 5.97 -14.16
CA GLN A 61 -1.23 4.86 -13.95
C GLN A 61 -1.73 3.89 -12.87
N ASN A 62 -2.29 4.40 -11.77
CA ASN A 62 -2.86 3.55 -10.73
C ASN A 62 -4.10 2.79 -11.24
N ARG A 63 -4.95 3.42 -12.04
CA ARG A 63 -6.09 2.74 -12.66
C ARG A 63 -5.66 1.62 -13.60
N LYS A 64 -4.65 1.82 -14.42
CA LYS A 64 -4.09 0.79 -15.30
C LYS A 64 -3.52 -0.38 -14.50
N MET A 65 -2.75 -0.11 -13.48
CA MET A 65 -2.17 -1.13 -12.61
C MET A 65 -3.27 -1.93 -11.89
N LEU A 66 -4.26 -1.27 -11.31
CA LEU A 66 -5.37 -1.90 -10.62
C LEU A 66 -6.21 -2.78 -11.57
N SER A 67 -6.43 -2.32 -12.79
CA SER A 67 -7.13 -3.11 -13.82
C SER A 67 -6.35 -4.37 -14.20
N SER A 68 -5.07 -4.23 -14.50
CA SER A 68 -4.24 -5.35 -14.99
C SER A 68 -3.87 -6.34 -13.89
N SER A 69 -3.57 -5.88 -12.68
CA SER A 69 -3.09 -6.73 -11.58
C SER A 69 -4.20 -7.23 -10.66
N TRP A 70 -5.31 -6.50 -10.53
CA TRP A 70 -6.36 -6.76 -9.55
C TRP A 70 -7.75 -6.93 -10.14
N GLY A 71 -7.94 -6.64 -11.42
CA GLY A 71 -9.26 -6.62 -12.04
C GLY A 71 -10.17 -5.51 -11.51
N VAL A 72 -9.59 -4.46 -10.93
CA VAL A 72 -10.30 -3.31 -10.37
C VAL A 72 -10.43 -2.23 -11.44
N THR A 73 -11.67 -1.92 -11.82
CA THR A 73 -12.00 -0.95 -12.87
C THR A 73 -12.94 0.14 -12.41
N ASP A 74 -13.53 -0.02 -11.20
CA ASP A 74 -14.48 0.92 -10.60
C ASP A 74 -14.53 0.75 -9.08
N ARG A 75 -15.36 1.55 -8.42
CA ARG A 75 -15.55 1.48 -6.96
C ARG A 75 -16.08 0.11 -6.52
N ALA A 76 -17.03 -0.47 -7.22
CA ALA A 76 -17.64 -1.74 -6.84
C ALA A 76 -16.63 -2.89 -6.88
N SER A 77 -15.79 -2.97 -7.91
CA SER A 77 -14.71 -3.96 -8.00
C SER A 77 -13.61 -3.72 -6.97
N ALA A 78 -13.32 -2.45 -6.65
CA ALA A 78 -12.40 -2.10 -5.57
C ALA A 78 -12.88 -2.63 -4.21
N ASP A 79 -14.14 -2.38 -3.88
CA ASP A 79 -14.76 -2.88 -2.64
C ASP A 79 -14.74 -4.42 -2.58
N ALA A 80 -15.07 -5.10 -3.68
CA ALA A 80 -15.09 -6.56 -3.75
C ALA A 80 -13.71 -7.17 -3.52
N VAL A 81 -12.66 -6.60 -4.10
CA VAL A 81 -11.27 -7.07 -3.89
C VAL A 81 -10.83 -6.83 -2.44
N LEU A 82 -11.15 -5.67 -1.87
CA LEU A 82 -10.82 -5.35 -0.48
C LEU A 82 -11.47 -6.36 0.48
N GLU A 83 -12.76 -6.61 0.35
CA GLU A 83 -13.48 -7.57 1.21
C GLU A 83 -12.90 -8.98 1.07
N ARG A 84 -12.58 -9.42 -0.13
CA ARG A 84 -11.95 -10.72 -0.36
C ARG A 84 -10.59 -10.84 0.34
N LEU A 85 -9.77 -9.78 0.31
CA LEU A 85 -8.48 -9.77 1.00
C LEU A 85 -8.65 -9.80 2.52
N LEU A 86 -9.62 -9.08 3.06
CA LEU A 86 -9.90 -9.05 4.50
C LEU A 86 -10.49 -10.38 5.00
N GLU A 87 -11.38 -11.00 4.23
CA GLU A 87 -11.90 -12.35 4.53
C GLU A 87 -10.80 -13.38 4.52
N SER A 88 -9.92 -13.36 3.52
CA SER A 88 -8.76 -14.26 3.44
C SER A 88 -7.80 -14.03 4.60
N GLY A 89 -7.49 -12.80 4.94
CA GLY A 89 -6.65 -12.45 6.08
C GLY A 89 -7.23 -12.94 7.41
N GLY A 90 -8.54 -12.77 7.61
CA GLY A 90 -9.25 -13.25 8.80
C GLY A 90 -9.28 -14.76 8.90
N ALA A 91 -9.46 -15.47 7.78
CA ALA A 91 -9.52 -16.93 7.74
C ALA A 91 -8.16 -17.61 7.94
N THR A 92 -7.09 -17.03 7.37
CA THR A 92 -5.74 -17.63 7.37
C THR A 92 -4.80 -17.01 8.40
N GLY A 93 -5.11 -15.83 8.93
CA GLY A 93 -4.21 -15.04 9.78
C GLY A 93 -2.99 -14.49 9.02
N SER A 94 -3.05 -14.40 7.70
CA SER A 94 -1.91 -14.01 6.87
C SER A 94 -1.74 -12.50 6.80
N ALA A 95 -0.62 -12.00 7.28
CA ALA A 95 -0.24 -10.59 7.16
C ALA A 95 -0.04 -10.17 5.70
N TRP A 96 0.27 -11.10 4.80
CA TRP A 96 0.38 -10.80 3.37
C TRP A 96 -0.95 -10.34 2.77
N ASP A 97 -2.07 -10.94 3.18
CA ASP A 97 -3.41 -10.49 2.78
C ASP A 97 -3.75 -9.10 3.34
N TYR A 98 -3.46 -8.85 4.62
CA TYR A 98 -3.66 -7.55 5.25
C TYR A 98 -2.77 -6.46 4.65
N SER A 99 -1.51 -6.77 4.37
CA SER A 99 -0.59 -5.83 3.71
C SER A 99 -1.10 -5.43 2.33
N ARG A 100 -1.60 -6.38 1.55
CA ARG A 100 -2.21 -6.11 0.23
C ARG A 100 -3.49 -5.29 0.35
N ALA A 101 -4.33 -5.55 1.35
CA ALA A 101 -5.51 -4.73 1.63
C ALA A 101 -5.11 -3.27 1.92
N MET A 102 -4.11 -3.06 2.77
CA MET A 102 -3.61 -1.72 3.10
C MET A 102 -3.01 -0.99 1.89
N SER A 103 -2.20 -1.66 1.08
CA SER A 103 -1.63 -1.06 -0.13
C SER A 103 -2.71 -0.72 -1.16
N ASN A 104 -3.70 -1.59 -1.34
CA ASN A 104 -4.81 -1.35 -2.25
C ASN A 104 -5.65 -0.14 -1.84
N LEU A 105 -5.89 0.08 -0.56
CA LEU A 105 -6.57 1.29 -0.08
C LEU A 105 -5.83 2.56 -0.50
N GLY A 106 -4.51 2.56 -0.41
CA GLY A 106 -3.68 3.65 -0.93
C GLY A 106 -3.81 3.81 -2.45
N PHE A 107 -3.78 2.71 -3.19
CA PHE A 107 -3.95 2.73 -4.65
C PHE A 107 -5.35 3.19 -5.07
N TYR A 108 -6.40 2.81 -4.33
CA TYR A 108 -7.77 3.26 -4.59
C TYR A 108 -7.92 4.76 -4.41
N TYR A 109 -7.25 5.32 -3.40
CA TYR A 109 -7.18 6.77 -3.24
C TYR A 109 -6.45 7.43 -4.42
N LEU A 110 -5.27 6.96 -4.79
CA LEU A 110 -4.49 7.51 -5.92
C LEU A 110 -5.23 7.38 -7.25
N ALA A 111 -5.98 6.30 -7.44
CA ALA A 111 -6.81 6.08 -8.63
C ALA A 111 -8.11 6.90 -8.63
N GLY A 112 -8.48 7.50 -7.50
CA GLY A 112 -9.70 8.29 -7.34
C GLY A 112 -10.98 7.47 -7.17
N TYR A 113 -10.88 6.18 -6.85
CA TYR A 113 -12.02 5.33 -6.50
C TYR A 113 -12.49 5.55 -5.06
N TYR A 114 -11.58 5.95 -4.17
CA TYR A 114 -11.84 6.33 -2.79
C TYR A 114 -11.44 7.79 -2.55
N THR A 115 -12.19 8.49 -1.71
CA THR A 115 -11.71 9.76 -1.15
C THR A 115 -10.63 9.50 -0.11
N MET A 116 -9.88 10.53 0.29
CA MET A 116 -8.90 10.40 1.37
C MET A 116 -9.57 9.96 2.67
N ASP A 117 -10.70 10.56 3.04
CA ASP A 117 -11.43 10.20 4.26
C ASP A 117 -11.89 8.74 4.25
N GLU A 118 -12.42 8.26 3.14
CA GLU A 118 -12.83 6.86 2.99
C GLU A 118 -11.63 5.91 3.12
N ALA A 119 -10.53 6.20 2.44
CA ALA A 119 -9.32 5.39 2.50
C ALA A 119 -8.71 5.40 3.92
N MET A 120 -8.66 6.54 4.59
CA MET A 120 -8.14 6.67 5.96
C MET A 120 -9.00 5.93 6.97
N ASN A 121 -10.32 6.09 6.91
CA ASN A 121 -11.25 5.41 7.82
C ASN A 121 -11.17 3.89 7.67
N ARG A 122 -11.14 3.41 6.44
CA ARG A 122 -11.02 1.98 6.16
C ARG A 122 -9.66 1.42 6.56
N SER A 123 -8.58 2.17 6.30
CA SER A 123 -7.22 1.82 6.74
C SER A 123 -7.13 1.73 8.26
N LEU A 124 -7.80 2.61 9.00
CA LEU A 124 -7.83 2.57 10.46
C LEU A 124 -8.52 1.29 10.98
N GLU A 125 -9.63 0.88 10.37
CA GLU A 125 -10.31 -0.38 10.72
C GLU A 125 -9.40 -1.60 10.51
N VAL A 126 -8.73 -1.67 9.36
CA VAL A 126 -7.78 -2.75 9.05
C VAL A 126 -6.57 -2.71 9.99
N ALA A 127 -6.07 -1.52 10.28
CA ALA A 127 -4.96 -1.31 11.22
C ALA A 127 -5.27 -1.85 12.63
N LYS A 128 -6.47 -1.62 13.13
CA LYS A 128 -6.92 -2.16 14.42
C LYS A 128 -6.93 -3.69 14.42
N THR A 129 -7.36 -4.31 13.34
CA THR A 129 -7.31 -5.77 13.17
C THR A 129 -5.88 -6.28 13.17
N ILE A 130 -4.98 -5.62 12.44
CA ILE A 130 -3.55 -5.96 12.40
C ILE A 130 -2.94 -5.86 13.80
N GLN A 131 -3.20 -4.78 14.53
CA GLN A 131 -2.67 -4.56 15.88
C GLN A 131 -3.17 -5.60 16.88
N SER A 132 -4.40 -6.07 16.74
CA SER A 132 -4.96 -7.12 17.60
C SER A 132 -4.48 -8.53 17.26
N THR A 133 -4.02 -8.74 16.04
CA THR A 133 -3.59 -10.06 15.53
C THR A 133 -2.09 -10.31 15.73
N TYR A 134 -1.25 -9.29 15.53
CA TYR A 134 0.21 -9.40 15.59
C TYR A 134 0.76 -8.57 16.74
N HIS A 135 1.71 -9.13 17.51
CA HIS A 135 2.29 -8.50 18.70
C HIS A 135 3.52 -7.63 18.41
N SER A 136 4.11 -7.76 17.24
CA SER A 136 5.30 -7.02 16.81
C SER A 136 5.37 -6.89 15.30
N TRP A 137 6.19 -5.95 14.83
CA TRP A 137 6.52 -5.85 13.41
C TRP A 137 7.22 -7.10 12.88
N ASP A 138 8.08 -7.72 13.68
CA ASP A 138 8.77 -8.96 13.29
C ASP A 138 7.77 -10.10 13.08
N GLU A 139 6.76 -10.24 13.94
CA GLU A 139 5.68 -11.21 13.78
C GLU A 139 4.84 -10.95 12.52
N PHE A 140 4.44 -9.69 12.31
CA PHE A 140 3.72 -9.27 11.10
C PHE A 140 4.51 -9.57 9.83
N ILE A 141 5.79 -9.21 9.79
CA ILE A 141 6.64 -9.42 8.61
C ILE A 141 6.93 -10.91 8.39
N SER A 142 7.13 -11.69 9.43
CA SER A 142 7.29 -13.15 9.28
C SER A 142 6.07 -13.79 8.63
N SER A 143 4.85 -13.40 9.05
CA SER A 143 3.61 -13.84 8.43
C SER A 143 3.47 -13.33 6.99
N TYR A 144 3.85 -12.08 6.72
CA TYR A 144 3.87 -11.50 5.38
C TYR A 144 4.78 -12.30 4.44
N LEU A 145 6.02 -12.58 4.86
CA LEU A 145 6.99 -13.32 4.05
C LEU A 145 6.53 -14.76 3.79
N ALA A 146 5.95 -15.42 4.77
CA ALA A 146 5.39 -16.78 4.60
C ALA A 146 4.28 -16.77 3.55
N GLY A 147 3.36 -15.82 3.59
CA GLY A 147 2.29 -15.68 2.61
C GLY A 147 2.81 -15.37 1.21
N TYR A 148 3.79 -14.49 1.10
CA TYR A 148 4.44 -14.17 -0.17
C TYR A 148 5.17 -15.39 -0.76
N ASN A 149 5.93 -16.13 0.04
CA ASN A 149 6.65 -17.32 -0.40
C ASN A 149 5.67 -18.41 -0.92
N ALA A 150 4.57 -18.62 -0.22
CA ALA A 150 3.55 -19.56 -0.64
C ALA A 150 2.93 -19.18 -1.99
N TRP A 151 2.66 -17.88 -2.19
CA TRP A 151 2.12 -17.38 -3.45
C TRP A 151 3.14 -17.43 -4.58
N ALA A 152 4.37 -17.01 -4.33
CA ALA A 152 5.44 -16.95 -5.33
C ALA A 152 6.03 -18.32 -5.68
N GLY A 153 5.83 -19.32 -4.81
CA GLY A 153 6.44 -20.65 -4.94
C GLY A 153 7.97 -20.67 -4.78
N ARG A 154 8.53 -19.63 -4.13
CA ARG A 154 9.98 -19.46 -3.89
C ARG A 154 10.22 -18.62 -2.65
N GLU A 155 11.43 -18.69 -2.12
CA GLU A 155 11.84 -17.86 -1.00
C GLU A 155 11.91 -16.36 -1.38
N ALA A 156 11.51 -15.51 -0.43
CA ALA A 156 11.45 -14.07 -0.60
C ALA A 156 12.75 -13.38 -0.14
N GLU A 157 13.90 -13.89 -0.52
CA GLU A 157 15.22 -13.38 -0.08
C GLU A 157 15.35 -11.87 -0.29
N GLY A 158 14.92 -11.36 -1.44
CA GLY A 158 14.97 -9.94 -1.74
C GLY A 158 14.10 -9.11 -0.81
N ARG A 159 12.92 -9.60 -0.46
CA ARG A 159 11.97 -8.89 0.42
C ARG A 159 12.41 -8.91 1.88
N GLU A 160 12.99 -9.99 2.34
CA GLU A 160 13.59 -10.07 3.67
C GLU A 160 14.78 -9.09 3.81
N SER A 161 15.62 -9.00 2.80
CA SER A 161 16.70 -8.02 2.75
C SER A 161 16.20 -6.57 2.80
N ILE A 162 15.11 -6.27 2.08
CA ILE A 162 14.45 -4.96 2.13
C ILE A 162 13.99 -4.65 3.56
N TYR A 163 13.35 -5.60 4.23
CA TYR A 163 12.89 -5.40 5.61
C TYR A 163 14.05 -5.11 6.58
N LYS A 164 15.13 -5.86 6.47
CA LYS A 164 16.35 -5.61 7.28
C LYS A 164 16.89 -4.19 7.07
N GLY A 165 16.80 -3.67 5.86
CA GLY A 165 17.20 -2.30 5.54
C GLY A 165 16.22 -1.20 6.00
N LEU A 166 14.99 -1.56 6.32
CA LEU A 166 13.96 -0.62 6.83
C LEU A 166 13.96 -0.49 8.37
N LYS A 167 14.59 -1.41 9.09
CA LYS A 167 14.78 -1.35 10.54
C LYS A 167 15.80 -0.27 10.90
#